data_d3e87f122d8eb6e42d65b332a88f4928
#
_entry.id   d3e87f122d8eb6e42d65b332a88f4928
#
_cell.length_a   1.000
_cell.length_b   1.000
_cell.length_c   1.000
_cell.angle_alpha   90.00
_cell.angle_beta   90.00
_cell.angle_gamma   90.00
#
_symmetry.space_group_name_H-M   'P 1'
#
loop_
_entity.id
_entity.type
_entity.pdbx_description
1 polymer ?
#
loop_
_entity_poly.entity_id
_entity_poly.type
_entity_poly.pdbx_seq_one_letter_code
_entity_poly.pdbx_strand_id
1 'polypeptide(L)'
;KDALASALHIYYLQRKYPYAEYSLSCPRLRPIINNDKINPLDVHEKQLCQILCAYRIFLPYVGITVSSREQKHFRDGIVKIAATKVSAGVSTGIGDHESKYTGKDTGESGDEQFEISDGRSFDQMYNDMESEGLQPVLNDYVYV
;
A
#
# COMPACT_ATOMS: atom_id res chain seq x y z
N LYS A 1 15.73 0.16 -12.10
CA LYS A 1 16.43 1.46 -11.86
C LYS A 1 15.63 2.31 -10.89
N ASP A 2 14.34 2.48 -11.08
CA ASP A 2 13.48 3.37 -10.29
C ASP A 2 13.40 2.95 -8.81
N ALA A 3 13.23 1.66 -8.55
CA ALA A 3 13.26 1.13 -7.19
C ALA A 3 14.56 1.45 -6.44
N LEU A 4 15.71 1.33 -7.11
CA LEU A 4 17.01 1.71 -6.53
C LEU A 4 17.10 3.22 -6.30
N ALA A 5 16.62 4.03 -7.26
CA ALA A 5 16.63 5.48 -7.13
C ALA A 5 15.78 5.94 -5.94
N SER A 6 14.59 5.34 -5.74
CA SER A 6 13.73 5.62 -4.59
C SER A 6 14.41 5.26 -3.26
N ALA A 7 15.06 4.11 -3.19
CA ALA A 7 15.81 3.69 -2.00
C ALA A 7 16.95 4.64 -1.66
N LEU A 8 17.75 5.03 -2.65
CA LEU A 8 18.84 5.98 -2.48
C LEU A 8 18.32 7.37 -2.08
N HIS A 9 17.20 7.80 -2.66
CA HIS A 9 16.57 9.07 -2.28
C HIS A 9 16.23 9.09 -0.78
N ILE A 10 15.55 8.06 -0.28
CA ILE A 10 15.24 7.92 1.16
C ILE A 10 16.53 7.86 1.98
N TYR A 11 17.52 7.09 1.55
CA TYR A 11 18.80 6.98 2.26
C TYR A 11 19.46 8.36 2.45
N TYR A 12 19.50 9.19 1.40
CA TYR A 12 20.07 10.54 1.51
C TYR A 12 19.19 11.49 2.32
N LEU A 13 17.86 11.35 2.24
CA LEU A 13 16.96 12.15 3.06
C LEU A 13 17.13 11.83 4.56
N GLN A 14 17.24 10.56 4.93
CA GLN A 14 17.50 10.17 6.32
C GLN A 14 18.81 10.76 6.88
N ARG A 15 19.83 10.86 6.05
CA ARG A 15 21.09 11.52 6.43
C ARG A 15 20.97 13.02 6.58
N LYS A 16 20.15 13.65 5.76
CA LYS A 16 19.94 15.10 5.78
C LYS A 16 18.98 15.54 6.87
N TYR A 17 17.95 14.73 7.13
CA TYR A 17 16.88 15.02 8.08
C TYR A 17 16.67 13.83 9.01
N PRO A 18 17.57 13.59 9.97
CA PRO A 18 17.60 12.38 10.78
C PRO A 18 16.38 12.23 11.72
N TYR A 19 15.68 13.32 12.00
CA TYR A 19 14.48 13.32 12.86
C TYR A 19 13.16 13.20 12.08
N ALA A 20 13.21 13.09 10.75
CA ALA A 20 12.02 12.89 9.95
C ALA A 20 11.66 11.41 9.85
N GLU A 21 10.38 11.10 9.88
CA GLU A 21 9.87 9.77 9.57
C GLU A 21 9.77 9.59 8.06
N TYR A 22 10.11 8.39 7.59
CA TYR A 22 10.09 8.04 6.18
C TYR A 22 9.24 6.81 5.93
N SER A 23 8.46 6.84 4.88
CA SER A 23 7.67 5.72 4.42
C SER A 23 7.75 5.56 2.91
N LEU A 24 7.77 4.32 2.45
CA LEU A 24 7.75 3.93 1.04
C LEU A 24 6.43 3.25 0.72
N SER A 25 5.86 3.58 -0.44
CA SER A 25 4.77 2.83 -1.04
C SER A 25 5.15 2.47 -2.48
N CYS A 26 5.05 1.19 -2.82
CA CYS A 26 5.42 0.66 -4.13
C CYS A 26 4.25 -0.08 -4.77
N PRO A 27 3.19 0.62 -5.20
CA PRO A 27 2.11 -0.01 -5.91
C PRO A 27 2.57 -0.46 -7.31
N ARG A 28 2.15 -1.65 -7.73
CA ARG A 28 2.31 -2.07 -9.13
C ARG A 28 1.34 -1.28 -10.01
N LEU A 29 1.72 -1.10 -11.28
CA LEU A 29 0.80 -0.60 -12.29
C LEU A 29 -0.37 -1.60 -12.45
N ARG A 30 -1.56 -1.08 -12.47
CA ARG A 30 -2.80 -1.83 -12.73
C ARG A 30 -3.47 -1.25 -13.97
N PRO A 31 -4.31 -2.01 -14.67
CA PRO A 31 -5.12 -1.46 -15.72
C PRO A 31 -5.85 -0.21 -15.23
N ILE A 32 -5.78 0.84 -16.03
CA ILE A 32 -6.53 2.08 -15.81
C ILE A 32 -7.68 2.07 -16.80
N ILE A 33 -8.87 2.39 -16.33
CA ILE A 33 -10.03 2.56 -17.22
C ILE A 33 -9.63 3.58 -18.30
N ASN A 34 -9.82 3.23 -19.56
CA ASN A 34 -9.45 4.02 -20.74
C ASN A 34 -7.95 4.12 -21.09
N ASN A 35 -7.08 3.24 -20.59
CA ASN A 35 -5.68 3.23 -21.01
C ASN A 35 -5.13 1.82 -21.24
N ASP A 36 -5.20 1.35 -22.48
CA ASP A 36 -4.72 0.03 -22.89
C ASP A 36 -3.18 -0.07 -23.06
N LYS A 37 -2.47 1.05 -22.89
CA LYS A 37 -1.00 1.11 -23.13
C LYS A 37 -0.18 0.71 -21.91
N ILE A 38 -0.79 0.56 -20.77
CA ILE A 38 -0.11 0.11 -19.55
C ILE A 38 0.03 -1.40 -19.60
N ASN A 39 1.27 -1.88 -19.57
CA ASN A 39 1.54 -3.31 -19.43
C ASN A 39 1.54 -3.67 -17.93
N PRO A 40 0.47 -4.30 -17.38
CA PRO A 40 0.40 -4.68 -15.98
C PRO A 40 1.36 -5.82 -15.62
N LEU A 41 2.03 -6.41 -16.60
CA LEU A 41 2.91 -7.57 -16.44
C LEU A 41 4.39 -7.18 -16.26
N ASP A 42 4.74 -5.89 -16.29
CA ASP A 42 6.13 -5.46 -16.14
C ASP A 42 6.73 -5.81 -14.77
N VAL A 43 5.90 -5.84 -13.71
CA VAL A 43 6.29 -6.25 -12.36
C VAL A 43 5.27 -7.22 -11.80
N HIS A 44 5.66 -8.48 -11.66
CA HIS A 44 4.87 -9.52 -11.00
C HIS A 44 5.02 -9.47 -9.47
N GLU A 45 4.17 -10.20 -8.75
CA GLU A 45 4.20 -10.27 -7.28
C GLU A 45 5.58 -10.70 -6.75
N LYS A 46 6.24 -11.65 -7.43
CA LYS A 46 7.57 -12.10 -7.06
C LYS A 46 8.59 -10.96 -7.09
N GLN A 47 8.60 -10.15 -8.15
CA GLN A 47 9.51 -9.00 -8.26
C GLN A 47 9.16 -7.92 -7.23
N LEU A 48 7.87 -7.65 -6.98
CA LEU A 48 7.46 -6.73 -5.94
C LEU A 48 7.94 -7.20 -4.56
N CYS A 49 7.74 -8.48 -4.24
CA CYS A 49 8.23 -9.06 -2.99
C CYS A 49 9.75 -8.88 -2.84
N GLN A 50 10.52 -9.15 -3.90
CA GLN A 50 11.98 -8.96 -3.90
C GLN A 50 12.37 -7.49 -3.66
N ILE A 51 11.66 -6.53 -4.28
CA ILE A 51 11.91 -5.10 -4.09
C ILE A 51 11.63 -4.70 -2.63
N LEU A 52 10.50 -5.12 -2.07
CA LEU A 52 10.12 -4.78 -0.69
C LEU A 52 11.07 -5.40 0.35
N CYS A 53 11.51 -6.64 0.12
CA CYS A 53 12.54 -7.28 0.94
C CYS A 53 13.89 -6.55 0.84
N ALA A 54 14.29 -6.15 -0.37
CA ALA A 54 15.51 -5.38 -0.56
C ALA A 54 15.45 -4.01 0.15
N TYR A 55 14.30 -3.34 0.10
CA TYR A 55 14.08 -2.10 0.85
C TYR A 55 14.17 -2.33 2.37
N ARG A 56 13.58 -3.39 2.89
CA ARG A 56 13.65 -3.72 4.32
C ARG A 56 15.08 -3.97 4.77
N ILE A 57 15.90 -4.64 3.96
CA ILE A 57 17.31 -4.90 4.26
C ILE A 57 18.13 -3.61 4.20
N PHE A 58 17.93 -2.80 3.15
CA PHE A 58 18.71 -1.59 2.92
C PHE A 58 18.29 -0.41 3.83
N LEU A 59 17.00 -0.32 4.17
CA LEU A 59 16.37 0.74 4.96
C LEU A 59 15.59 0.12 6.13
N PRO A 60 16.25 -0.41 7.16
CA PRO A 60 15.61 -1.25 8.18
C PRO A 60 14.52 -0.54 8.99
N TYR A 61 14.57 0.77 9.12
CA TYR A 61 13.63 1.56 9.93
C TYR A 61 12.56 2.29 9.12
N VAL A 62 12.57 2.17 7.80
CA VAL A 62 11.58 2.84 6.93
C VAL A 62 10.23 2.13 7.02
N GLY A 63 9.15 2.91 7.12
CA GLY A 63 7.80 2.40 6.92
C GLY A 63 7.61 1.90 5.50
N ILE A 64 7.04 0.70 5.32
CA ILE A 64 6.73 0.15 4.00
C ILE A 64 5.24 -0.13 3.94
N THR A 65 4.54 0.60 3.07
CA THR A 65 3.10 0.46 2.86
C THR A 65 2.82 -0.44 1.68
N VAL A 66 2.01 -1.47 1.88
CA VAL A 66 1.46 -2.28 0.78
C VAL A 66 0.05 -1.81 0.41
N SER A 67 -0.14 -1.57 -0.88
CA SER A 67 -1.38 -1.01 -1.43
C SER A 67 -2.50 -2.05 -1.51
N SER A 68 -3.75 -1.58 -1.42
CA SER A 68 -4.97 -2.36 -1.73
C SER A 68 -5.11 -2.76 -3.21
N ARG A 69 -4.24 -2.25 -4.09
CA ARG A 69 -4.09 -2.76 -5.47
C ARG A 69 -3.56 -4.19 -5.53
N GLU A 70 -2.88 -4.65 -4.47
CA GLU A 70 -2.39 -6.00 -4.37
C GLU A 70 -3.45 -6.95 -3.84
N GLN A 71 -3.40 -8.21 -4.24
CA GLN A 71 -4.34 -9.23 -3.80
C GLN A 71 -4.16 -9.54 -2.31
N LYS A 72 -5.25 -10.00 -1.67
CA LYS A 72 -5.29 -10.37 -0.26
C LYS A 72 -4.12 -11.25 0.15
N HIS A 73 -3.91 -12.37 -0.55
CA HIS A 73 -2.87 -13.35 -0.19
C HIS A 73 -1.45 -12.76 -0.21
N PHE A 74 -1.16 -11.86 -1.16
CA PHE A 74 0.12 -11.18 -1.23
C PHE A 74 0.31 -10.23 -0.06
N ARG A 75 -0.73 -9.45 0.26
CA ARG A 75 -0.71 -8.48 1.36
C ARG A 75 -0.52 -9.17 2.70
N ASP A 76 -1.27 -10.25 2.96
CA ASP A 76 -1.19 -11.04 4.19
C ASP A 76 0.19 -11.72 4.36
N GLY A 77 0.82 -12.11 3.26
CA GLY A 77 2.18 -12.65 3.27
C GLY A 77 3.26 -11.59 3.51
N ILE A 78 3.18 -10.45 2.81
CA ILE A 78 4.26 -9.45 2.82
C ILE A 78 4.35 -8.67 4.13
N VAL A 79 3.25 -8.52 4.89
CA VAL A 79 3.27 -7.88 6.21
C VAL A 79 4.05 -8.70 7.24
N LYS A 80 4.16 -10.02 7.05
CA LYS A 80 4.96 -10.91 7.90
C LYS A 80 6.46 -10.84 7.59
N ILE A 81 6.84 -10.24 6.46
CA ILE A 81 8.21 -10.27 5.95
C ILE A 81 8.83 -8.87 5.91
N ALA A 82 8.14 -7.92 5.29
CA ALA A 82 8.75 -6.64 4.93
C ALA A 82 7.85 -5.43 5.16
N ALA A 83 6.55 -5.51 4.86
CA ALA A 83 5.64 -4.39 5.00
C ALA A 83 5.31 -4.11 6.47
N THR A 84 5.10 -2.83 6.79
CA THR A 84 4.75 -2.37 8.15
C THR A 84 3.40 -1.67 8.20
N LYS A 85 2.86 -1.30 7.05
CA LYS A 85 1.59 -0.58 6.93
C LYS A 85 0.73 -1.18 5.82
N VAL A 86 -0.56 -1.26 6.07
CA VAL A 86 -1.57 -1.70 5.10
C VAL A 86 -2.72 -0.70 5.07
N SER A 87 -3.27 -0.46 3.87
CA SER A 87 -4.50 0.31 3.71
C SER A 87 -5.72 -0.62 3.76
N ALA A 88 -6.83 -0.17 4.31
CA ALA A 88 -8.09 -0.90 4.33
C ALA A 88 -9.27 0.03 4.03
N GLY A 89 -10.34 -0.50 3.47
CA GLY A 89 -11.55 0.26 3.16
C GLY A 89 -11.33 1.41 2.18
N VAL A 90 -10.35 1.29 1.30
CA VAL A 90 -9.99 2.34 0.33
C VAL A 90 -11.00 2.35 -0.82
N SER A 91 -11.43 3.54 -1.22
CA SER A 91 -12.13 3.79 -2.47
C SER A 91 -11.31 4.78 -3.31
N THR A 92 -11.33 4.63 -4.62
CA THR A 92 -10.65 5.51 -5.59
C THR A 92 -11.61 6.29 -6.47
N GLY A 93 -12.92 6.14 -6.25
CA GLY A 93 -13.95 6.91 -6.94
C GLY A 93 -13.94 8.37 -6.50
N ILE A 94 -14.19 9.25 -7.44
CA ILE A 94 -14.33 10.69 -7.18
C ILE A 94 -15.65 10.91 -6.43
N GLY A 95 -15.60 11.49 -5.23
CA GLY A 95 -16.80 11.75 -4.40
C GLY A 95 -17.26 10.59 -3.52
N ASP A 96 -16.68 9.40 -3.61
CA ASP A 96 -17.07 8.23 -2.81
C ASP A 96 -17.01 8.47 -1.29
N HIS A 97 -16.15 9.37 -0.83
CA HIS A 97 -16.09 9.72 0.58
C HIS A 97 -17.36 10.46 1.04
N GLU A 98 -17.90 11.33 0.20
CA GLU A 98 -19.12 12.06 0.52
C GLU A 98 -20.35 11.15 0.50
N SER A 99 -20.44 10.25 -0.48
CA SER A 99 -21.55 9.29 -0.59
C SER A 99 -21.59 8.30 0.57
N LYS A 100 -20.45 7.88 1.11
CA LYS A 100 -20.36 7.03 2.31
C LYS A 100 -20.97 7.70 3.56
N TYR A 101 -20.84 9.02 3.66
CA TYR A 101 -21.38 9.78 4.82
C TYR A 101 -22.81 10.25 4.61
N THR A 102 -23.20 10.54 3.38
CA THR A 102 -24.53 11.11 3.07
C THR A 102 -25.56 10.07 2.65
N GLY A 103 -25.15 8.83 2.39
CA GLY A 103 -26.03 7.74 1.91
C GLY A 103 -26.62 7.97 0.52
N LYS A 104 -26.12 8.96 -0.21
CA LYS A 104 -26.51 9.21 -1.59
C LYS A 104 -25.55 8.49 -2.50
N ASP A 105 -25.99 7.34 -2.99
CA ASP A 105 -25.32 6.64 -4.07
C ASP A 105 -25.47 7.47 -5.35
N THR A 106 -24.42 8.11 -5.80
CA THR A 106 -24.43 8.94 -7.01
C THR A 106 -24.42 8.12 -8.29
N GLY A 107 -24.40 6.78 -8.17
CA GLY A 107 -24.69 5.86 -9.28
C GLY A 107 -23.72 5.89 -10.48
N GLU A 108 -22.69 6.70 -10.44
CA GLU A 108 -21.67 6.77 -11.49
C GLU A 108 -20.53 5.79 -11.18
N SER A 109 -20.80 4.51 -11.44
CA SER A 109 -19.76 3.49 -11.56
C SER A 109 -18.92 3.82 -12.79
N GLY A 110 -17.66 4.22 -12.58
CA GLY A 110 -16.75 4.47 -13.70
C GLY A 110 -15.63 5.47 -13.47
N ASP A 111 -15.62 6.17 -12.34
CA ASP A 111 -14.60 7.15 -12.02
C ASP A 111 -13.42 6.58 -11.20
N GLU A 112 -13.33 5.27 -11.07
CA GLU A 112 -12.21 4.64 -10.39
C GLU A 112 -10.91 4.85 -11.17
N GLN A 113 -9.92 5.48 -10.54
CA GLN A 113 -8.62 5.74 -11.17
C GLN A 113 -7.84 4.45 -11.45
N PHE A 114 -8.08 3.39 -10.68
CA PHE A 114 -7.45 2.08 -10.82
C PHE A 114 -8.20 1.00 -10.05
N GLU A 115 -8.01 -0.24 -10.46
CA GLU A 115 -8.60 -1.41 -9.83
C GLU A 115 -8.05 -1.64 -8.40
N ILE A 116 -8.97 -1.84 -7.45
CA ILE A 116 -8.68 -2.30 -6.09
C ILE A 116 -8.90 -3.81 -6.04
N SER A 117 -7.82 -4.56 -5.78
CA SER A 117 -7.89 -6.03 -5.72
C SER A 117 -8.27 -6.55 -4.33
N ASP A 118 -7.95 -5.81 -3.28
CA ASP A 118 -8.30 -6.15 -1.89
C ASP A 118 -9.24 -5.08 -1.33
N GLY A 119 -10.53 -5.35 -1.41
CA GLY A 119 -11.60 -4.48 -0.95
C GLY A 119 -12.03 -4.70 0.50
N ARG A 120 -11.22 -5.39 1.33
CA ARG A 120 -11.56 -5.61 2.74
C ARG A 120 -11.82 -4.29 3.46
N SER A 121 -12.89 -4.28 4.27
CA SER A 121 -13.15 -3.18 5.21
C SER A 121 -12.04 -3.11 6.27
N PHE A 122 -12.04 -2.02 7.03
CA PHE A 122 -11.14 -1.86 8.18
C PHE A 122 -11.28 -3.02 9.16
N ASP A 123 -12.51 -3.35 9.58
CA ASP A 123 -12.77 -4.40 10.58
C ASP A 123 -12.34 -5.78 10.06
N GLN A 124 -12.59 -6.07 8.78
CA GLN A 124 -12.14 -7.32 8.17
C GLN A 124 -10.61 -7.42 8.16
N MET A 125 -9.92 -6.35 7.79
CA MET A 125 -8.46 -6.32 7.76
C MET A 125 -7.89 -6.47 9.18
N TYR A 126 -8.45 -5.77 10.14
CA TYR A 126 -8.04 -5.83 11.55
C TYR A 126 -8.15 -7.26 12.09
N ASN A 127 -9.33 -7.87 11.95
CA ASN A 127 -9.59 -9.23 12.44
C ASN A 127 -8.71 -10.28 11.73
N ASP A 128 -8.49 -10.13 10.42
CA ASP A 128 -7.62 -11.04 9.66
C ASP A 128 -6.18 -10.96 10.19
N MET A 129 -5.64 -9.76 10.43
CA MET A 129 -4.29 -9.58 10.97
C MET A 129 -4.16 -10.18 12.38
N GLU A 130 -5.13 -9.96 13.27
CA GLU A 130 -5.15 -10.57 14.61
C GLU A 130 -5.19 -12.10 14.53
N SER A 131 -6.03 -12.66 13.65
CA SER A 131 -6.14 -14.11 13.48
C SER A 131 -4.83 -14.77 13.01
N GLU A 132 -3.97 -13.98 12.34
CA GLU A 132 -2.65 -14.40 11.89
C GLU A 132 -1.51 -14.12 12.89
N GLY A 133 -1.89 -13.69 14.11
CA GLY A 133 -0.95 -13.43 15.21
C GLY A 133 -0.23 -12.09 15.12
N LEU A 134 -0.71 -11.18 14.29
CA LEU A 134 -0.21 -9.81 14.23
C LEU A 134 -1.04 -8.90 15.14
N GLN A 135 -0.44 -7.85 15.65
CA GLN A 135 -1.13 -6.82 16.41
C GLN A 135 -1.26 -5.55 15.57
N PRO A 136 -2.44 -5.29 14.96
CA PRO A 136 -2.66 -4.03 14.24
C PRO A 136 -2.63 -2.84 15.21
N VAL A 137 -1.95 -1.78 14.81
CA VAL A 137 -1.92 -0.52 15.54
C VAL A 137 -2.43 0.60 14.63
N LEU A 138 -3.23 1.49 15.20
CA LEU A 138 -3.88 2.58 14.45
C LEU A 138 -3.07 3.87 14.46
N ASN A 139 -2.07 3.94 15.32
CA ASN A 139 -1.20 5.10 15.46
C ASN A 139 0.21 4.77 15.00
N ASP A 140 0.79 5.67 14.22
CA ASP A 140 2.18 5.55 13.77
C ASP A 140 3.21 5.94 14.86
N TYR A 141 2.75 6.47 16.00
CA TYR A 141 3.62 7.04 17.02
C TYR A 141 3.76 6.09 18.21
N VAL A 142 4.98 5.68 18.46
CA VAL A 142 5.37 5.17 19.77
C VAL A 142 5.99 6.36 20.52
N TYR A 143 5.27 6.93 21.45
CA TYR A 143 5.86 7.86 22.42
C TYR A 143 6.71 7.04 23.38
N VAL A 144 8.01 7.20 23.29
CA VAL A 144 8.97 6.64 24.23
C VAL A 144 9.24 7.69 25.30
#